data_b0b98f1d71a2c39092b0c384a8d8ffa0
#
_entry.id   b0b98f1d71a2c39092b0c384a8d8ffa0
#
_cell.length_a   1.000
_cell.length_b   1.000
_cell.length_c   1.000
_cell.angle_alpha   90.00
_cell.angle_beta   90.00
_cell.angle_gamma   90.00
#
_symmetry.space_group_name_H-M   'P 1'
#
loop_
_entity.id
_entity.type
_entity.pdbx_description
1 polymer ?
#
loop_
_entity_poly.entity_id
_entity_poly.type
_entity_poly.pdbx_seq_one_letter_code
_entity_poly.pdbx_strand_id
1 'polypeptide(L)'
;MIKTRFVQWLETRWYEDSVIFWLIPLGFIYQRIIQIRQLLYQHNFLRTEVLPVPVIVVGNITVGGTGKTPLIIWMAQYLQQRGFNPGVISRGYGGKAKTWPQVVTAHNDCKMVGDEPIVIARQVSCPIVVGPSRVEDAQLLITDFQCDIILSDDGLQHYRLGREIEIAVIDGERGLGNGACL
;
A
#
# COMPACT_ATOMS: atom_id res chain seq x y z
N MET A 1 -4.17 21.23 18.51
CA MET A 1 -3.98 20.55 19.82
C MET A 1 -5.07 19.53 20.16
N ILE A 2 -6.35 19.75 19.89
CA ILE A 2 -7.45 18.81 20.20
C ILE A 2 -7.43 17.59 19.25
N LYS A 3 -7.16 17.78 17.97
CA LYS A 3 -7.05 16.69 16.98
C LYS A 3 -6.00 15.64 17.34
N THR A 4 -4.85 16.05 17.88
CA THR A 4 -3.74 15.14 18.21
C THR A 4 -4.09 14.25 19.42
N ARG A 5 -4.77 14.78 20.43
CA ARG A 5 -5.18 14.00 21.63
C ARG A 5 -6.27 12.98 21.31
N PHE A 6 -7.20 13.31 20.42
CA PHE A 6 -8.27 12.39 20.00
C PHE A 6 -7.72 11.24 19.15
N VAL A 7 -6.79 11.56 18.24
CA VAL A 7 -6.12 10.52 17.42
C VAL A 7 -5.29 9.59 18.31
N GLN A 8 -4.49 10.13 19.22
CA GLN A 8 -3.72 9.33 20.17
C GLN A 8 -4.62 8.45 21.06
N TRP A 9 -5.76 9.00 21.53
CA TRP A 9 -6.71 8.23 22.32
C TRP A 9 -7.33 7.07 21.50
N LEU A 10 -7.67 7.29 20.22
CA LEU A 10 -8.15 6.26 19.32
C LEU A 10 -7.07 5.18 19.07
N GLU A 11 -5.83 5.60 18.78
CA GLU A 11 -4.71 4.68 18.55
C GLU A 11 -4.46 3.80 19.78
N THR A 12 -4.46 4.36 20.97
CA THR A 12 -4.30 3.58 22.22
C THR A 12 -5.41 2.55 22.37
N ARG A 13 -6.66 2.93 22.09
CA ARG A 13 -7.82 2.03 22.20
C ARG A 13 -7.84 0.93 21.14
N TRP A 14 -7.25 1.15 19.98
CA TRP A 14 -7.15 0.12 18.94
C TRP A 14 -6.25 -1.06 19.31
N TYR A 15 -5.32 -0.84 20.24
CA TYR A 15 -4.39 -1.87 20.70
C TYR A 15 -4.71 -2.39 22.11
N GLU A 16 -5.68 -1.79 22.81
CA GLU A 16 -6.22 -2.32 24.06
C GLU A 16 -7.34 -3.35 23.77
N ASP A 17 -7.49 -4.36 24.61
CA ASP A 17 -8.54 -5.40 24.51
C ASP A 17 -9.98 -4.86 24.64
N SER A 18 -10.16 -3.57 24.76
CA SER A 18 -11.45 -2.92 24.93
C SER A 18 -12.04 -2.48 23.59
N VAL A 19 -12.89 -3.33 23.01
CA VAL A 19 -13.72 -2.94 21.87
C VAL A 19 -14.66 -1.81 22.27
N ILE A 20 -14.66 -0.70 21.51
CA ILE A 20 -15.60 0.40 21.73
C ILE A 20 -17.00 -0.07 21.32
N PHE A 21 -17.81 -0.46 22.28
CA PHE A 21 -19.11 -1.11 22.09
C PHE A 21 -20.02 -0.37 21.08
N TRP A 22 -19.98 0.96 21.06
CA TRP A 22 -20.78 1.79 20.14
C TRP A 22 -20.30 1.71 18.67
N LEU A 23 -19.07 1.28 18.41
CA LEU A 23 -18.55 1.14 17.04
C LEU A 23 -18.82 -0.26 16.45
N ILE A 24 -19.24 -1.25 17.24
CA ILE A 24 -19.52 -2.60 16.75
C ILE A 24 -20.51 -2.62 15.59
N PRO A 25 -21.69 -1.92 15.64
CA PRO A 25 -22.61 -1.93 14.51
C PRO A 25 -22.00 -1.31 13.24
N LEU A 26 -21.19 -0.26 13.41
CA LEU A 26 -20.50 0.40 12.29
C LEU A 26 -19.43 -0.52 11.70
N GLY A 27 -18.68 -1.23 12.54
CA GLY A 27 -17.71 -2.24 12.13
C GLY A 27 -18.36 -3.37 11.33
N PHE A 28 -19.52 -3.84 11.78
CA PHE A 28 -20.28 -4.86 11.05
C PHE A 28 -20.72 -4.37 9.66
N ILE A 29 -21.25 -3.16 9.55
CA ILE A 29 -21.64 -2.57 8.26
C ILE A 29 -20.40 -2.43 7.34
N TYR A 30 -19.30 -1.91 7.86
CA TYR A 30 -18.04 -1.77 7.13
C TYR A 30 -17.52 -3.12 6.62
N GLN A 31 -17.53 -4.13 7.47
CA GLN A 31 -17.14 -5.50 7.10
C GLN A 31 -18.03 -6.07 5.97
N ARG A 32 -19.33 -5.83 6.00
CA ARG A 32 -20.25 -6.24 4.93
C ARG A 32 -19.97 -5.53 3.61
N ILE A 33 -19.67 -4.24 3.66
CA ILE A 33 -19.28 -3.47 2.46
C ILE A 33 -18.01 -4.05 1.84
N ILE A 34 -16.99 -4.36 2.66
CA ILE A 34 -15.74 -4.97 2.16
C ILE A 34 -16.02 -6.34 1.56
N GLN A 35 -16.81 -7.19 2.21
CA GLN A 35 -17.17 -8.52 1.71
C GLN A 35 -17.91 -8.43 0.37
N ILE A 36 -18.89 -7.54 0.25
CA ILE A 36 -19.61 -7.31 -1.01
C ILE A 36 -18.64 -6.87 -2.09
N ARG A 37 -17.75 -5.92 -1.80
CA ARG A 37 -16.74 -5.45 -2.75
C ARG A 37 -15.82 -6.60 -3.21
N GLN A 38 -15.36 -7.46 -2.30
CA GLN A 38 -14.55 -8.63 -2.63
C GLN A 38 -15.31 -9.60 -3.55
N LEU A 39 -16.57 -9.90 -3.24
CA LEU A 39 -17.43 -10.75 -4.08
C LEU A 39 -17.62 -10.18 -5.49
N LEU A 40 -17.79 -8.86 -5.62
CA LEU A 40 -17.92 -8.20 -6.92
C LEU A 40 -16.66 -8.37 -7.78
N TYR A 41 -15.47 -8.33 -7.18
CA TYR A 41 -14.22 -8.62 -7.90
C TYR A 41 -14.07 -10.11 -8.20
N GLN A 42 -14.37 -11.01 -7.25
CA GLN A 42 -14.28 -12.46 -7.44
C GLN A 42 -15.20 -12.98 -8.54
N HIS A 43 -16.40 -12.41 -8.66
CA HIS A 43 -17.37 -12.75 -9.71
C HIS A 43 -17.21 -11.94 -11.00
N ASN A 44 -16.11 -11.19 -11.16
CA ASN A 44 -15.81 -10.35 -12.33
C ASN A 44 -16.86 -9.27 -12.65
N PHE A 45 -17.74 -8.89 -11.70
CA PHE A 45 -18.59 -7.71 -11.84
C PHE A 45 -17.76 -6.42 -11.84
N LEU A 46 -16.67 -6.39 -11.07
CA LEU A 46 -15.65 -5.35 -11.13
C LEU A 46 -14.41 -5.94 -11.79
N ARG A 47 -13.86 -5.22 -12.77
CA ARG A 47 -12.72 -5.69 -13.54
C ARG A 47 -11.43 -5.57 -12.74
N THR A 48 -10.69 -6.66 -12.65
CA THR A 48 -9.28 -6.68 -12.25
C THR A 48 -8.45 -6.57 -13.51
N GLU A 49 -7.52 -5.64 -13.55
CA GLU A 49 -6.61 -5.44 -14.67
C GLU A 49 -5.33 -6.26 -14.42
N VAL A 50 -5.13 -7.26 -15.26
CA VAL A 50 -3.94 -8.11 -15.24
C VAL A 50 -2.87 -7.45 -16.10
N LEU A 51 -1.69 -7.26 -15.55
CA LEU A 51 -0.55 -6.69 -16.25
C LEU A 51 0.29 -7.78 -16.92
N PRO A 52 1.09 -7.44 -17.95
CA PRO A 52 1.94 -8.41 -18.64
C PRO A 52 3.17 -8.87 -17.85
N VAL A 53 3.36 -8.34 -16.65
CA VAL A 53 4.46 -8.67 -15.75
C VAL A 53 3.91 -9.01 -14.35
N PRO A 54 4.59 -9.87 -13.59
CA PRO A 54 4.13 -10.23 -12.25
C PRO A 54 4.12 -9.04 -11.30
N VAL A 55 3.09 -9.02 -10.44
CA VAL A 55 2.88 -8.00 -9.42
C VAL A 55 2.92 -8.63 -8.04
N ILE A 56 3.76 -8.10 -7.18
CA ILE A 56 3.84 -8.46 -5.76
C ILE A 56 3.28 -7.28 -4.95
N VAL A 57 2.23 -7.53 -4.20
CA VAL A 57 1.62 -6.53 -3.31
C VAL A 57 2.09 -6.76 -1.89
N VAL A 58 2.63 -5.71 -1.28
CA VAL A 58 2.99 -5.69 0.14
C VAL A 58 2.08 -4.71 0.86
N GLY A 59 1.53 -5.12 1.98
CA GLY A 59 0.68 -4.24 2.78
C GLY A 59 0.59 -4.71 4.22
N ASN A 60 -0.14 -3.99 5.05
CA ASN A 60 -0.42 -4.38 6.42
C ASN A 60 -1.93 -4.39 6.69
N ILE A 61 -2.31 -5.11 7.72
CA ILE A 61 -3.69 -5.22 8.16
C ILE A 61 -3.99 -4.17 9.23
N THR A 62 -3.01 -3.85 10.06
CA THR A 62 -3.13 -2.92 11.18
C THR A 62 -2.60 -1.53 10.84
N VAL A 63 -3.17 -0.48 11.46
CA VAL A 63 -2.68 0.90 11.31
C VAL A 63 -1.34 1.06 12.05
N GLY A 64 -0.36 1.70 11.41
CA GLY A 64 0.95 2.03 11.99
C GLY A 64 2.15 1.52 11.20
N GLY A 65 3.33 1.81 11.68
CA GLY A 65 4.60 1.40 11.06
C GLY A 65 4.90 -0.07 11.32
N THR A 66 4.55 -0.95 10.39
CA THR A 66 4.74 -2.41 10.49
C THR A 66 5.99 -2.93 9.76
N GLY A 67 6.85 -2.02 9.26
CA GLY A 67 8.06 -2.43 8.55
C GLY A 67 7.87 -2.72 7.05
N LYS A 68 6.78 -2.28 6.42
CA LYS A 68 6.54 -2.44 4.96
C LYS A 68 7.66 -1.83 4.12
N THR A 69 8.00 -0.57 4.39
CA THR A 69 9.00 0.17 3.61
C THR A 69 10.38 -0.52 3.61
N PRO A 70 10.94 -0.96 4.75
CA PRO A 70 12.15 -1.78 4.75
C PRO A 70 12.02 -3.08 3.96
N LEU A 71 10.88 -3.75 4.02
CA LEU A 71 10.65 -4.97 3.25
C LEU A 71 10.63 -4.71 1.74
N ILE A 72 9.94 -3.66 1.28
CA ILE A 72 9.93 -3.25 -0.14
C ILE A 72 11.35 -2.93 -0.62
N ILE A 73 12.13 -2.20 0.15
CA ILE A 73 13.52 -1.87 -0.17
C ILE A 73 14.36 -3.14 -0.31
N TRP A 74 14.25 -4.04 0.67
CA TRP A 74 14.96 -5.31 0.63
C TRP A 74 14.55 -6.15 -0.59
N MET A 75 13.26 -6.25 -0.88
CA MET A 75 12.76 -7.01 -2.04
C MET A 75 13.25 -6.41 -3.36
N ALA A 76 13.20 -5.10 -3.52
CA ALA A 76 13.67 -4.43 -4.71
C ALA A 76 15.16 -4.71 -4.94
N GLN A 77 16.00 -4.58 -3.90
CA GLN A 77 17.42 -4.87 -3.96
C GLN A 77 17.69 -6.36 -4.26
N TYR A 78 16.95 -7.26 -3.61
CA TYR A 78 17.08 -8.70 -3.82
C TYR A 78 16.74 -9.10 -5.26
N LEU A 79 15.65 -8.57 -5.82
CA LEU A 79 15.25 -8.84 -7.20
C LEU A 79 16.28 -8.30 -8.20
N GLN A 80 16.81 -7.10 -7.98
CA GLN A 80 17.89 -6.54 -8.80
C GLN A 80 19.15 -7.42 -8.78
N GLN A 81 19.54 -7.93 -7.61
CA GLN A 81 20.68 -8.85 -7.49
C GLN A 81 20.45 -10.18 -8.24
N ARG A 82 19.19 -10.57 -8.46
CA ARG A 82 18.80 -11.76 -9.24
C ARG A 82 18.65 -11.50 -10.73
N GLY A 83 18.92 -10.27 -11.17
CA GLY A 83 18.87 -9.88 -12.58
C GLY A 83 17.51 -9.43 -13.10
N PHE A 84 16.52 -9.25 -12.19
CA PHE A 84 15.25 -8.63 -12.54
C PHE A 84 15.37 -7.11 -12.61
N ASN A 85 14.46 -6.48 -13.37
CA ASN A 85 14.29 -5.04 -13.43
C ASN A 85 13.00 -4.61 -12.67
N PRO A 86 13.02 -4.57 -11.32
CA PRO A 86 11.83 -4.26 -10.56
C PRO A 86 11.45 -2.78 -10.67
N GLY A 87 10.14 -2.51 -10.62
CA GLY A 87 9.58 -1.18 -10.41
C GLY A 87 8.74 -1.13 -9.14
N VAL A 88 8.76 0.00 -8.44
CA VAL A 88 7.98 0.19 -7.21
C VAL A 88 6.84 1.17 -7.46
N ILE A 89 5.62 0.80 -7.08
CA ILE A 89 4.47 1.71 -7.06
C ILE A 89 4.02 1.97 -5.64
N SER A 90 3.73 3.22 -5.31
CA SER A 90 3.23 3.63 -4.00
C SER A 90 2.13 4.67 -4.12
N ARG A 91 1.38 4.93 -3.06
CA ARG A 91 0.26 5.88 -3.08
C ARG A 91 0.72 7.33 -3.14
N GLY A 92 1.92 7.61 -2.64
CA GLY A 92 2.35 8.98 -2.45
C GLY A 92 1.50 9.71 -1.40
N TYR A 93 1.22 9.03 -0.27
CA TYR A 93 0.38 9.58 0.79
C TYR A 93 0.88 10.96 1.24
N GLY A 94 -0.04 11.94 1.33
CA GLY A 94 0.30 13.33 1.66
C GLY A 94 0.81 14.16 0.49
N GLY A 95 1.10 13.55 -0.66
CA GLY A 95 1.52 14.24 -1.89
C GLY A 95 0.42 15.13 -2.46
N LYS A 96 0.83 16.28 -3.01
CA LYS A 96 -0.05 17.30 -3.61
C LYS A 96 0.36 17.64 -5.04
N ALA A 97 0.87 16.66 -5.79
CA ALA A 97 1.19 16.86 -7.20
C ALA A 97 -0.07 17.25 -7.99
N LYS A 98 0.10 18.12 -8.99
CA LYS A 98 -1.01 18.58 -9.84
C LYS A 98 -1.35 17.57 -10.94
N THR A 99 -0.39 16.77 -11.33
CA THR A 99 -0.52 15.75 -12.39
C THR A 99 -0.04 14.40 -11.86
N TRP A 100 -0.66 13.33 -12.32
CA TRP A 100 -0.33 11.94 -11.98
C TRP A 100 -0.28 11.10 -13.25
N PRO A 101 0.48 10.02 -13.28
CA PRO A 101 1.44 9.54 -12.27
C PRO A 101 2.70 10.40 -12.15
N GLN A 102 3.45 10.27 -11.05
CA GLN A 102 4.73 10.95 -10.81
C GLN A 102 5.86 9.95 -10.65
N VAL A 103 6.92 10.12 -11.42
CA VAL A 103 8.18 9.40 -11.20
C VAL A 103 8.90 10.01 -10.00
N VAL A 104 9.32 9.19 -9.06
CA VAL A 104 9.94 9.63 -7.80
C VAL A 104 11.46 9.46 -7.87
N THR A 105 12.15 10.50 -7.47
CA THR A 105 13.60 10.53 -7.30
C THR A 105 13.96 10.92 -5.86
N ALA A 106 15.20 10.66 -5.45
CA ALA A 106 15.70 11.03 -4.12
C ALA A 106 15.65 12.54 -3.80
N HIS A 107 15.51 13.38 -4.83
CA HIS A 107 15.55 14.85 -4.76
C HIS A 107 14.17 15.51 -4.88
N ASN A 108 13.10 14.75 -5.08
CA ASN A 108 11.76 15.32 -5.15
C ASN A 108 11.35 15.99 -3.82
N ASP A 109 10.50 17.00 -3.91
CA ASP A 109 9.88 17.59 -2.73
C ASP A 109 8.84 16.61 -2.15
N CYS A 110 8.99 16.24 -0.88
CA CYS A 110 8.06 15.37 -0.16
C CYS A 110 6.61 15.88 -0.14
N LYS A 111 6.42 17.20 -0.26
CA LYS A 111 5.08 17.79 -0.38
C LYS A 111 4.38 17.42 -1.69
N MET A 112 5.12 17.02 -2.71
CA MET A 112 4.57 16.67 -4.02
C MET A 112 4.23 15.17 -4.12
N VAL A 113 5.12 14.30 -3.64
CA VAL A 113 5.05 12.86 -3.87
C VAL A 113 4.87 12.02 -2.60
N GLY A 114 4.88 12.66 -1.43
CA GLY A 114 4.89 11.99 -0.14
C GLY A 114 6.31 11.70 0.36
N ASP A 115 6.45 11.40 1.62
CA ASP A 115 7.74 11.14 2.29
C ASP A 115 8.20 9.68 2.11
N GLU A 116 7.31 8.70 2.25
CA GLU A 116 7.65 7.27 2.12
C GLU A 116 8.29 6.91 0.77
N PRO A 117 7.75 7.32 -0.40
CA PRO A 117 8.39 7.02 -1.68
C PRO A 117 9.80 7.59 -1.83
N ILE A 118 10.07 8.75 -1.22
CA ILE A 118 11.42 9.34 -1.23
C ILE A 118 12.39 8.52 -0.40
N VAL A 119 11.95 7.99 0.74
CA VAL A 119 12.77 7.08 1.57
C VAL A 119 13.17 5.84 0.77
N ILE A 120 12.23 5.28 0.00
CA ILE A 120 12.52 4.15 -0.90
C ILE A 120 13.51 4.59 -1.98
N ALA A 121 13.26 5.72 -2.67
CA ALA A 121 14.09 6.22 -3.76
C ALA A 121 15.55 6.53 -3.37
N ARG A 122 15.80 6.76 -2.09
CA ARG A 122 17.17 6.98 -1.57
C ARG A 122 17.96 5.68 -1.36
N GLN A 123 17.26 4.53 -1.33
CA GLN A 123 17.86 3.25 -0.95
C GLN A 123 17.83 2.21 -2.07
N VAL A 124 17.07 2.44 -3.14
CA VAL A 124 17.01 1.56 -4.30
C VAL A 124 17.36 2.33 -5.57
N SER A 125 17.86 1.62 -6.58
CA SER A 125 18.16 2.19 -7.90
C SER A 125 17.09 1.90 -8.94
N CYS A 126 16.03 1.17 -8.57
CA CYS A 126 14.89 0.90 -9.46
C CYS A 126 13.95 2.12 -9.56
N PRO A 127 13.21 2.27 -10.66
CA PRO A 127 12.24 3.34 -10.81
C PRO A 127 11.07 3.19 -9.83
N ILE A 128 10.59 4.33 -9.34
CA ILE A 128 9.47 4.43 -8.42
C ILE A 128 8.44 5.37 -9.01
N VAL A 129 7.19 4.97 -9.01
CA VAL A 129 6.07 5.79 -9.47
C VAL A 129 5.01 5.88 -8.37
N VAL A 130 4.44 7.07 -8.23
CA VAL A 130 3.34 7.32 -7.29
C VAL A 130 2.15 7.92 -8.01
N GLY A 131 0.96 7.48 -7.63
CA GLY A 131 -0.29 7.99 -8.19
C GLY A 131 -1.53 7.42 -7.50
N PRO A 132 -2.71 7.95 -7.85
CA PRO A 132 -3.98 7.45 -7.35
C PRO A 132 -4.40 6.13 -8.01
N SER A 133 -3.92 5.85 -9.23
CA SER A 133 -4.24 4.66 -10.02
C SER A 133 -3.03 3.72 -10.10
N ARG A 134 -3.01 2.67 -9.28
CA ARG A 134 -1.94 1.67 -9.26
C ARG A 134 -1.70 1.01 -10.62
N VAL A 135 -2.75 0.86 -11.41
CA VAL A 135 -2.66 0.27 -12.74
C VAL A 135 -1.90 1.20 -13.69
N GLU A 136 -2.24 2.49 -13.71
CA GLU A 136 -1.55 3.48 -14.55
C GLU A 136 -0.10 3.67 -14.09
N ASP A 137 0.14 3.69 -12.77
CA ASP A 137 1.49 3.76 -12.19
C ASP A 137 2.35 2.57 -12.67
N ALA A 138 1.80 1.37 -12.64
CA ALA A 138 2.49 0.16 -13.07
C ALA A 138 2.67 0.11 -14.59
N GLN A 139 1.68 0.53 -15.38
CA GLN A 139 1.81 0.63 -16.83
C GLN A 139 2.96 1.54 -17.24
N LEU A 140 3.10 2.69 -16.60
CA LEU A 140 4.22 3.60 -16.84
C LEU A 140 5.57 2.96 -16.56
N LEU A 141 5.69 2.19 -15.45
CA LEU A 141 6.92 1.45 -15.14
C LEU A 141 7.25 0.39 -16.20
N ILE A 142 6.24 -0.29 -16.73
CA ILE A 142 6.41 -1.33 -17.75
C ILE A 142 6.81 -0.70 -19.09
N THR A 143 6.12 0.37 -19.52
CA THR A 143 6.31 0.95 -20.84
C THR A 143 7.58 1.81 -20.94
N ASP A 144 7.81 2.67 -19.96
CA ASP A 144 8.87 3.68 -20.03
C ASP A 144 10.18 3.20 -19.39
N PHE A 145 10.09 2.34 -18.38
CA PHE A 145 11.25 1.82 -17.64
C PHE A 145 11.53 0.34 -17.90
N GLN A 146 10.69 -0.33 -18.71
CA GLN A 146 10.86 -1.74 -19.07
C GLN A 146 10.98 -2.67 -17.84
N CYS A 147 10.25 -2.34 -16.78
CA CYS A 147 10.21 -3.18 -15.58
C CYS A 147 9.57 -4.52 -15.91
N ASP A 148 10.18 -5.61 -15.43
CA ASP A 148 9.73 -6.99 -15.63
C ASP A 148 9.01 -7.58 -14.40
N ILE A 149 9.00 -6.84 -13.29
CA ILE A 149 8.29 -7.17 -12.05
C ILE A 149 7.91 -5.88 -11.30
N ILE A 150 6.71 -5.85 -10.74
CA ILE A 150 6.19 -4.69 -10.00
C ILE A 150 6.02 -5.03 -8.52
N LEU A 151 6.54 -4.15 -7.66
CA LEU A 151 6.32 -4.15 -6.22
C LEU A 151 5.33 -3.05 -5.86
N SER A 152 4.18 -3.40 -5.29
CA SER A 152 3.18 -2.44 -4.84
C SER A 152 3.24 -2.24 -3.33
N ASP A 153 3.63 -1.04 -2.92
CA ASP A 153 3.62 -0.62 -1.53
C ASP A 153 2.21 -0.20 -1.10
N ASP A 154 1.74 -0.77 0.02
CA ASP A 154 0.41 -0.57 0.60
C ASP A 154 -0.74 -0.82 -0.38
N GLY A 155 -0.68 -1.96 -1.08
CA GLY A 155 -1.57 -2.29 -2.18
C GLY A 155 -2.69 -3.28 -1.88
N LEU A 156 -2.81 -3.86 -0.66
CA LEU A 156 -3.78 -4.93 -0.35
C LEU A 156 -5.24 -4.55 -0.65
N GLN A 157 -5.61 -3.28 -0.52
CA GLN A 157 -6.98 -2.79 -0.75
C GLN A 157 -7.26 -2.40 -2.22
N HIS A 158 -6.26 -2.46 -3.10
CA HIS A 158 -6.37 -2.07 -4.50
C HIS A 158 -6.71 -3.26 -5.40
N TYR A 159 -7.92 -3.84 -5.25
CA TYR A 159 -8.38 -5.04 -5.97
C TYR A 159 -8.44 -4.90 -7.50
N ARG A 160 -8.43 -3.67 -8.03
CA ARG A 160 -8.38 -3.42 -9.46
C ARG A 160 -7.04 -3.85 -10.09
N LEU A 161 -5.96 -3.82 -9.33
CA LEU A 161 -4.65 -4.28 -9.75
C LEU A 161 -4.56 -5.79 -9.59
N GLY A 162 -4.41 -6.53 -10.71
CA GLY A 162 -4.08 -7.96 -10.71
C GLY A 162 -2.74 -8.20 -10.05
N ARG A 163 -2.61 -9.32 -9.34
CA ARG A 163 -1.41 -9.64 -8.58
C ARG A 163 -1.23 -11.15 -8.44
N GLU A 164 0.00 -11.59 -8.45
CA GLU A 164 0.39 -12.99 -8.28
C GLU A 164 0.73 -13.32 -6.83
N ILE A 165 1.27 -12.34 -6.09
CA ILE A 165 1.68 -12.54 -4.69
C ILE A 165 1.16 -11.41 -3.83
N GLU A 166 0.58 -11.77 -2.68
CA GLU A 166 0.22 -10.83 -1.62
C GLU A 166 1.02 -11.15 -0.35
N ILE A 167 1.66 -10.13 0.21
CA ILE A 167 2.42 -10.22 1.45
C ILE A 167 1.78 -9.30 2.49
N ALA A 168 1.20 -9.89 3.51
CA ALA A 168 0.68 -9.15 4.65
C ALA A 168 1.76 -9.07 5.75
N VAL A 169 2.20 -7.86 6.06
CA VAL A 169 3.17 -7.61 7.14
C VAL A 169 2.40 -7.36 8.43
N ILE A 170 2.72 -8.14 9.45
CA ILE A 170 2.09 -8.08 10.77
C ILE A 170 3.17 -7.79 11.80
N ASP A 171 2.91 -6.81 12.68
CA ASP A 171 3.77 -6.54 13.82
C ASP A 171 3.65 -7.68 14.86
N GLY A 172 4.79 -8.27 15.24
CA GLY A 172 4.81 -9.44 16.12
C GLY A 172 4.34 -9.16 17.55
N GLU A 173 4.44 -7.90 18.02
CA GLU A 173 3.98 -7.51 19.37
C GLU A 173 2.51 -7.10 19.35
N ARG A 174 2.07 -6.43 18.28
CA ARG A 174 0.70 -5.89 18.14
C ARG A 174 -0.28 -6.89 17.54
N GLY A 175 0.21 -7.94 16.85
CA GLY A 175 -0.61 -8.95 16.19
C GLY A 175 -1.64 -8.33 15.24
N LEU A 176 -2.90 -8.73 15.41
CA LEU A 176 -4.04 -8.21 14.65
C LEU A 176 -4.77 -7.06 15.38
N GLY A 177 -4.15 -6.45 16.39
CA GLY A 177 -4.77 -5.43 17.24
C GLY A 177 -5.89 -6.01 18.09
N ASN A 178 -6.99 -5.27 18.27
CA ASN A 178 -8.15 -5.72 19.03
C ASN A 178 -9.04 -6.76 18.31
N GLY A 179 -8.62 -7.23 17.13
CA GLY A 179 -9.38 -8.19 16.32
C GLY A 179 -10.69 -7.65 15.71
N ALA A 180 -10.97 -6.37 15.87
CA ALA A 180 -12.14 -5.72 15.29
C ALA A 180 -11.81 -4.99 13.98
N CYS A 181 -12.81 -4.82 13.11
CA CYS A 181 -12.64 -4.12 11.83
C CYS A 181 -12.64 -2.57 11.93
N LEU A 182 -12.71 -2.03 13.14
CA LEU A 182 -12.67 -0.59 13.43
C LEU A 182 -11.88 -0.33 14.69
#